data_7edb1549e020a3b482666960bc981820
#
_entry.id   7edb1549e020a3b482666960bc981820
#
_cell.length_a   1.000
_cell.length_b   1.000
_cell.length_c   1.000
_cell.angle_alpha   90.00
_cell.angle_beta   90.00
_cell.angle_gamma   90.00
#
_symmetry.space_group_name_H-M   'P 1'
#
loop_
_entity.id
_entity.type
_entity.pdbx_description
1 polymer ?
#
loop_
_entity_poly.entity_id
_entity_poly.type
_entity_poly.pdbx_seq_one_letter_code
_entity_poly.pdbx_strand_id
1 'polypeptide(L)'
;MKRLMLFLALLGTTAVQAQHTFTVTVTNPQQTPRTDAPVVVSLKPYGEVRQALVMSDGQEIPSQLDDLDQDEQMDELCFLADLKGGQARRYTVTLSAAGEPRTYPARVYAEMLMRNDKVKEKNRHNNYISSITARGDCANSYNLQHHHGVSFESELNGIRIYFDKRQTLDLYGKRQKRLELQQTQFYTSAEQKVAGYGDDVLWVGNTFGLGAFRGWDGHEPTMVDPVKNRTQRVVSYGPLRTIVEVIDQGWQADPQRPAVNMTLRYTQYAGHRDTDVDVSFNRDVTDYRFSTGIINVKGSEEYSDHKGLRACWGTDYPSTDTVKWNRETVGLAILLPQQYVVSEERANSDNYAFVVSVQGQHMAYKLCYCSANESFGFHSAKEWFEWLKQWRREVEQPLRVTLE
;
A
#
# COMPACT_ATOMS: atom_id res chain seq x y z
N MET A 1 -39.09 35.02 -58.79
CA MET A 1 -38.31 33.89 -58.16
C MET A 1 -38.17 34.16 -56.68
N LYS A 2 -38.99 33.51 -55.85
CA LYS A 2 -38.98 33.65 -54.40
C LYS A 2 -38.05 32.58 -53.84
N ARG A 3 -36.93 32.96 -53.18
CA ARG A 3 -36.06 32.07 -52.47
C ARG A 3 -36.65 31.75 -51.09
N LEU A 4 -36.98 30.49 -50.86
CA LEU A 4 -37.43 29.96 -49.59
C LEU A 4 -36.15 29.64 -48.77
N MET A 5 -35.92 30.39 -47.67
CA MET A 5 -34.88 30.04 -46.70
C MET A 5 -35.46 29.04 -45.71
N LEU A 6 -34.94 27.84 -45.71
CA LEU A 6 -35.24 26.80 -44.73
C LEU A 6 -34.36 27.02 -43.51
N PHE A 7 -34.93 27.43 -42.38
CA PHE A 7 -34.26 27.46 -41.08
C PHE A 7 -34.30 26.04 -40.49
N LEU A 8 -33.14 25.38 -40.45
CA LEU A 8 -32.98 24.14 -39.69
C LEU A 8 -32.77 24.53 -38.23
N ALA A 9 -33.76 24.31 -37.37
CA ALA A 9 -33.61 24.41 -35.92
C ALA A 9 -32.87 23.14 -35.44
N LEU A 10 -31.61 23.25 -35.04
CA LEU A 10 -30.92 22.22 -34.26
C LEU A 10 -31.56 22.20 -32.87
N LEU A 11 -32.42 21.24 -32.61
CA LEU A 11 -32.81 20.85 -31.26
C LEU A 11 -31.62 20.11 -30.63
N GLY A 12 -30.83 20.87 -29.88
CA GLY A 12 -29.82 20.26 -29.00
C GLY A 12 -30.55 19.50 -27.89
N THR A 13 -30.57 18.18 -27.98
CA THR A 13 -30.95 17.33 -26.84
C THR A 13 -29.87 17.47 -25.78
N THR A 14 -30.12 18.28 -24.76
CA THR A 14 -29.32 18.20 -23.51
C THR A 14 -29.62 16.84 -22.90
N ALA A 15 -28.70 15.89 -23.06
CA ALA A 15 -28.76 14.68 -22.28
C ALA A 15 -28.72 15.07 -20.81
N VAL A 16 -29.77 14.82 -20.07
CA VAL A 16 -29.77 14.89 -18.60
C VAL A 16 -28.86 13.76 -18.18
N GLN A 17 -27.61 14.09 -17.83
CA GLN A 17 -26.66 13.12 -17.35
C GLN A 17 -27.07 12.65 -15.96
N ALA A 18 -27.07 11.33 -15.77
CA ALA A 18 -27.45 10.73 -14.50
C ALA A 18 -26.54 11.26 -13.36
N GLN A 19 -27.18 11.87 -12.38
CA GLN A 19 -26.56 12.33 -11.16
C GLN A 19 -27.13 11.52 -10.01
N HIS A 20 -26.26 10.84 -9.24
CA HIS A 20 -26.66 10.09 -8.07
C HIS A 20 -26.24 10.83 -6.81
N THR A 21 -27.18 11.06 -5.91
CA THR A 21 -26.90 11.67 -4.60
C THR A 21 -27.39 10.74 -3.51
N PHE A 22 -26.52 10.45 -2.53
CA PHE A 22 -26.81 9.60 -1.38
C PHE A 22 -26.03 10.07 -0.16
N THR A 23 -26.41 9.56 1.01
CA THR A 23 -25.73 9.85 2.28
C THR A 23 -24.86 8.67 2.69
N VAL A 24 -23.62 8.95 3.08
CA VAL A 24 -22.71 8.00 3.75
C VAL A 24 -22.65 8.39 5.21
N THR A 25 -23.16 7.53 6.09
CA THR A 25 -23.03 7.70 7.52
C THR A 25 -21.86 6.87 8.04
N VAL A 26 -20.84 7.53 8.60
CA VAL A 26 -19.62 6.91 9.14
C VAL A 26 -19.63 7.03 10.65
N THR A 27 -19.52 5.89 11.33
CA THR A 27 -19.53 5.81 12.81
C THR A 27 -18.22 5.25 13.31
N ASN A 28 -17.58 5.96 14.24
CA ASN A 28 -16.45 5.46 15.01
C ASN A 28 -16.97 4.66 16.21
N PRO A 29 -16.82 3.33 16.26
CA PRO A 29 -17.34 2.53 17.38
C PRO A 29 -16.48 2.64 18.64
N GLN A 30 -15.26 3.18 18.53
CA GLN A 30 -14.34 3.33 19.67
C GLN A 30 -14.54 4.67 20.40
N GLN A 31 -14.07 4.74 21.64
CA GLN A 31 -14.08 5.96 22.44
C GLN A 31 -12.89 6.89 22.15
N THR A 32 -11.86 6.39 21.47
CA THR A 32 -10.71 7.18 21.00
C THR A 32 -11.02 7.85 19.67
N PRO A 33 -10.57 9.10 19.43
CA PRO A 33 -10.75 9.75 18.12
C PRO A 33 -9.98 9.00 17.02
N ARG A 34 -10.47 9.11 15.79
CA ARG A 34 -9.78 8.66 14.58
C ARG A 34 -9.61 9.82 13.63
N THR A 35 -8.40 10.02 13.17
CA THR A 35 -8.02 11.02 12.15
C THR A 35 -7.66 10.34 10.85
N ASP A 36 -7.98 10.99 9.74
CA ASP A 36 -7.70 10.48 8.39
C ASP A 36 -8.23 9.05 8.14
N ALA A 37 -9.28 8.64 8.85
CA ALA A 37 -9.76 7.26 8.78
C ALA A 37 -10.39 6.96 7.41
N PRO A 38 -9.91 5.93 6.67
CA PRO A 38 -10.35 5.66 5.31
C PRO A 38 -11.82 5.24 5.25
N VAL A 39 -12.54 5.82 4.29
CA VAL A 39 -13.90 5.42 3.90
C VAL A 39 -13.88 5.10 2.41
N VAL A 40 -14.21 3.87 2.07
CA VAL A 40 -14.23 3.38 0.70
C VAL A 40 -15.66 2.96 0.35
N VAL A 41 -16.17 3.46 -0.77
CA VAL A 41 -17.52 3.19 -1.27
C VAL A 41 -17.41 2.58 -2.66
N SER A 42 -17.99 1.39 -2.85
CA SER A 42 -18.06 0.77 -4.18
C SER A 42 -18.99 1.54 -5.10
N LEU A 43 -18.53 1.79 -6.31
CA LEU A 43 -19.26 2.51 -7.34
C LEU A 43 -20.06 1.59 -8.29
N LYS A 44 -19.89 0.28 -8.19
CA LYS A 44 -20.57 -0.72 -9.04
C LYS A 44 -22.08 -0.49 -9.22
N PRO A 45 -22.85 -0.03 -8.20
CA PRO A 45 -24.28 0.20 -8.37
C PRO A 45 -24.65 1.43 -9.20
N TYR A 46 -23.69 2.34 -9.48
CA TYR A 46 -23.99 3.68 -10.01
C TYR A 46 -23.65 3.85 -11.48
N GLY A 47 -23.08 2.81 -12.13
CA GLY A 47 -22.68 2.86 -13.54
C GLY A 47 -21.48 3.78 -13.77
N GLU A 48 -21.46 4.50 -14.90
CA GLU A 48 -20.36 5.40 -15.24
C GLU A 48 -20.28 6.59 -14.27
N VAL A 49 -19.11 6.74 -13.63
CA VAL A 49 -18.81 7.86 -12.72
C VAL A 49 -17.51 8.52 -13.18
N ARG A 50 -17.57 9.83 -13.46
CA ARG A 50 -16.38 10.65 -13.81
C ARG A 50 -16.03 11.65 -12.73
N GLN A 51 -17.00 12.06 -11.93
CA GLN A 51 -16.80 13.03 -10.87
C GLN A 51 -17.56 12.63 -9.62
N ALA A 52 -16.93 12.86 -8.46
CA ALA A 52 -17.56 12.75 -7.16
C ALA A 52 -17.38 14.04 -6.36
N LEU A 53 -18.43 14.47 -5.67
CA LEU A 53 -18.39 15.56 -4.68
C LEU A 53 -18.82 14.99 -3.34
N VAL A 54 -17.96 15.08 -2.35
CA VAL A 54 -18.24 14.67 -0.97
C VAL A 54 -18.35 15.90 -0.10
N MET A 55 -19.48 16.07 0.59
CA MET A 55 -19.75 17.21 1.45
C MET A 55 -20.06 16.75 2.87
N SER A 56 -19.56 17.46 3.87
CA SER A 56 -19.95 17.27 5.28
C SER A 56 -19.94 18.61 6.00
N ASP A 57 -20.99 18.91 6.76
CA ASP A 57 -21.16 20.16 7.52
C ASP A 57 -20.93 21.42 6.66
N GLY A 58 -21.39 21.38 5.39
CA GLY A 58 -21.26 22.48 4.43
C GLY A 58 -19.86 22.66 3.83
N GLN A 59 -18.92 21.76 4.12
CA GLN A 59 -17.57 21.78 3.58
C GLN A 59 -17.33 20.64 2.62
N GLU A 60 -16.58 20.91 1.56
CA GLU A 60 -16.09 19.88 0.63
C GLU A 60 -14.99 19.06 1.29
N ILE A 61 -15.11 17.75 1.17
CA ILE A 61 -14.13 16.78 1.69
C ILE A 61 -13.35 16.24 0.49
N PRO A 62 -12.00 16.30 0.51
CA PRO A 62 -11.19 15.70 -0.53
C PRO A 62 -11.54 14.23 -0.74
N SER A 63 -11.68 13.85 -2.00
CA SER A 63 -12.05 12.49 -2.38
C SER A 63 -11.26 12.03 -3.61
N GLN A 64 -11.24 10.73 -3.84
CA GLN A 64 -10.50 10.07 -4.90
C GLN A 64 -11.38 9.02 -5.55
N LEU A 65 -11.35 8.96 -6.86
CA LEU A 65 -11.95 7.88 -7.65
C LEU A 65 -10.82 6.96 -8.12
N ASP A 66 -11.01 5.65 -8.01
CA ASP A 66 -10.06 4.65 -8.45
C ASP A 66 -10.70 3.67 -9.43
N ASP A 67 -10.00 3.44 -10.53
CA ASP A 67 -10.21 2.36 -11.50
C ASP A 67 -9.23 1.23 -11.13
N LEU A 68 -9.73 0.16 -10.55
CA LEU A 68 -8.92 -0.90 -9.95
C LEU A 68 -8.47 -1.95 -10.96
N ASP A 69 -9.17 -2.11 -12.07
CA ASP A 69 -8.87 -3.10 -13.11
C ASP A 69 -8.40 -2.49 -14.43
N GLN A 70 -8.44 -1.14 -14.54
CA GLN A 70 -7.97 -0.34 -15.67
C GLN A 70 -8.84 -0.50 -16.92
N ASP A 71 -10.17 -0.58 -16.72
CA ASP A 71 -11.17 -0.63 -17.78
C ASP A 71 -11.78 0.75 -18.11
N GLU A 72 -11.22 1.84 -17.53
CA GLU A 72 -11.66 3.24 -17.65
C GLU A 72 -12.97 3.53 -16.89
N GLN A 73 -13.52 2.59 -16.12
CA GLN A 73 -14.65 2.82 -15.23
C GLN A 73 -14.15 2.91 -13.78
N MET A 74 -14.69 3.85 -13.03
CA MET A 74 -14.32 3.99 -11.62
C MET A 74 -15.01 2.94 -10.76
N ASP A 75 -14.24 2.16 -10.04
CA ASP A 75 -14.72 1.09 -9.15
C ASP A 75 -15.03 1.57 -7.75
N GLU A 76 -14.25 2.51 -7.24
CA GLU A 76 -14.33 2.95 -5.85
C GLU A 76 -14.17 4.46 -5.70
N LEU A 77 -14.92 5.00 -4.72
CA LEU A 77 -14.72 6.32 -4.15
C LEU A 77 -14.05 6.20 -2.80
N CYS A 78 -12.93 6.88 -2.60
CA CYS A 78 -12.23 6.98 -1.32
C CYS A 78 -12.27 8.41 -0.80
N PHE A 79 -12.52 8.59 0.51
CA PHE A 79 -12.30 9.83 1.24
C PHE A 79 -11.85 9.52 2.68
N LEU A 80 -11.34 10.52 3.39
CA LEU A 80 -10.84 10.36 4.75
C LEU A 80 -11.77 11.08 5.74
N ALA A 81 -12.05 10.42 6.85
CA ALA A 81 -12.96 10.92 7.88
C ALA A 81 -12.24 11.20 9.19
N ASP A 82 -12.48 12.38 9.76
CA ASP A 82 -12.10 12.71 11.14
C ASP A 82 -13.30 12.54 12.05
N LEU A 83 -13.18 11.70 13.06
CA LEU A 83 -14.26 11.32 13.98
C LEU A 83 -13.79 11.34 15.42
N LYS A 84 -14.56 11.98 16.30
CA LYS A 84 -14.40 11.82 17.74
C LYS A 84 -14.79 10.40 18.18
N GLY A 85 -14.41 10.04 19.39
CA GLY A 85 -14.84 8.76 19.96
C GLY A 85 -16.36 8.66 20.04
N GLY A 86 -16.93 7.53 19.56
CA GLY A 86 -18.37 7.28 19.52
C GLY A 86 -19.16 8.15 18.53
N GLN A 87 -18.51 9.00 17.74
CA GLN A 87 -19.19 9.90 16.80
C GLN A 87 -19.70 9.16 15.58
N ALA A 88 -20.93 9.50 15.16
CA ALA A 88 -21.42 9.28 13.81
C ALA A 88 -21.41 10.62 13.04
N ARG A 89 -20.90 10.61 11.78
CA ARG A 89 -20.84 11.78 10.91
C ARG A 89 -21.44 11.44 9.54
N ARG A 90 -22.18 12.38 8.98
CA ARG A 90 -22.84 12.23 7.67
C ARG A 90 -22.06 12.95 6.58
N TYR A 91 -21.95 12.29 5.45
CA TYR A 91 -21.34 12.79 4.23
C TYR A 91 -22.35 12.67 3.10
N THR A 92 -22.64 13.76 2.43
CA THR A 92 -23.44 13.75 1.21
C THR A 92 -22.51 13.53 0.04
N VAL A 93 -22.74 12.47 -0.70
CA VAL A 93 -21.98 12.12 -1.91
C VAL A 93 -22.84 12.39 -3.12
N THR A 94 -22.32 13.14 -4.08
CA THR A 94 -22.94 13.39 -5.38
C THR A 94 -22.00 12.86 -6.47
N LEU A 95 -22.47 11.89 -7.24
CA LEU A 95 -21.74 11.29 -8.37
C LEU A 95 -22.29 11.84 -9.69
N SER A 96 -21.41 12.03 -10.67
CA SER A 96 -21.76 12.48 -12.01
C SER A 96 -21.01 11.68 -13.07
N ALA A 97 -21.73 11.29 -14.14
CA ALA A 97 -21.13 10.72 -15.36
C ALA A 97 -20.50 11.79 -16.27
N ALA A 98 -20.52 13.06 -15.87
CA ALA A 98 -19.98 14.18 -16.63
C ALA A 98 -19.06 15.05 -15.78
N GLY A 99 -18.30 15.90 -16.47
CA GLY A 99 -17.35 16.84 -15.88
C GLY A 99 -15.96 16.25 -15.75
N GLU A 100 -15.02 17.12 -15.37
CA GLU A 100 -13.65 16.72 -15.11
C GLU A 100 -13.51 16.22 -13.67
N PRO A 101 -12.66 15.23 -13.42
CA PRO A 101 -12.35 14.77 -12.05
C PRO A 101 -11.90 15.93 -11.17
N ARG A 102 -12.35 15.95 -9.92
CA ARG A 102 -11.86 16.93 -8.93
C ARG A 102 -10.42 16.62 -8.54
N THR A 103 -9.64 17.66 -8.35
CA THR A 103 -8.24 17.55 -7.98
C THR A 103 -8.00 18.13 -6.60
N TYR A 104 -7.18 17.44 -5.80
CA TYR A 104 -6.80 17.84 -4.45
C TYR A 104 -5.29 17.72 -4.26
N PRO A 105 -4.69 18.45 -3.32
CA PRO A 105 -3.28 18.28 -2.99
C PRO A 105 -2.98 16.82 -2.62
N ALA A 106 -1.94 16.27 -3.22
CA ALA A 106 -1.52 14.91 -2.95
C ALA A 106 -0.95 14.77 -1.52
N ARG A 107 -1.39 13.76 -0.81
CA ARG A 107 -0.92 13.35 0.52
C ARG A 107 -0.27 11.96 0.50
N VAL A 108 -0.25 11.33 -0.66
CA VAL A 108 0.44 10.08 -0.98
C VAL A 108 1.13 10.22 -2.33
N TYR A 109 2.09 9.35 -2.61
CA TYR A 109 2.78 9.32 -3.89
C TYR A 109 3.24 7.89 -4.21
N ALA A 110 3.27 7.53 -5.49
CA ALA A 110 3.83 6.28 -5.97
C ALA A 110 4.61 6.50 -7.25
N GLU A 111 5.66 5.69 -7.47
CA GLU A 111 6.46 5.73 -8.69
C GLU A 111 7.03 4.37 -9.06
N MET A 112 7.26 4.22 -10.35
CA MET A 112 8.11 3.20 -10.95
C MET A 112 9.00 3.86 -11.99
N LEU A 113 10.27 3.52 -12.01
CA LEU A 113 11.27 4.12 -12.89
C LEU A 113 12.12 3.05 -13.55
N MET A 114 12.19 3.08 -14.87
CA MET A 114 13.17 2.27 -15.59
C MET A 114 14.57 2.81 -15.38
N ARG A 115 15.51 1.90 -15.19
CA ARG A 115 16.93 2.24 -15.10
C ARG A 115 17.38 2.95 -16.36
N ASN A 116 18.13 4.03 -16.20
CA ASN A 116 18.76 4.78 -17.28
C ASN A 116 20.25 5.02 -16.95
N ASP A 117 21.13 4.24 -17.55
CA ASP A 117 22.58 4.31 -17.26
C ASP A 117 23.25 5.61 -17.73
N LYS A 118 22.54 6.43 -18.52
CA LYS A 118 23.01 7.77 -18.90
C LYS A 118 22.82 8.81 -17.79
N VAL A 119 21.92 8.57 -16.85
CA VAL A 119 21.71 9.43 -15.68
C VAL A 119 22.70 9.04 -14.59
N LYS A 120 23.52 9.99 -14.15
CA LYS A 120 24.59 9.73 -13.17
C LYS A 120 24.13 9.94 -11.72
N GLU A 121 23.29 10.94 -11.49
CA GLU A 121 22.68 11.19 -10.18
C GLU A 121 21.55 10.20 -9.94
N LYS A 122 21.64 9.46 -8.83
CA LYS A 122 20.70 8.40 -8.50
C LYS A 122 19.26 8.88 -8.26
N ASN A 123 19.06 10.16 -7.93
CA ASN A 123 17.77 10.75 -7.66
C ASN A 123 17.27 11.70 -8.78
N ARG A 124 17.74 11.49 -10.02
CA ARG A 124 17.39 12.32 -11.20
C ARG A 124 16.89 11.51 -12.38
N HIS A 125 16.49 10.26 -12.15
CA HIS A 125 15.90 9.45 -13.21
C HIS A 125 14.52 9.98 -13.62
N ASN A 126 14.16 9.83 -14.88
CA ASN A 126 12.93 10.39 -15.46
C ASN A 126 12.16 9.42 -16.40
N ASN A 127 12.58 8.16 -16.46
CA ASN A 127 11.88 7.15 -17.25
C ASN A 127 10.77 6.50 -16.43
N TYR A 128 9.75 7.29 -16.12
CA TYR A 128 8.57 6.81 -15.37
C TYR A 128 7.76 5.82 -16.20
N ILE A 129 7.32 4.76 -15.55
CA ILE A 129 6.44 3.73 -16.10
C ILE A 129 5.31 3.42 -15.12
N SER A 130 4.18 2.96 -15.61
CA SER A 130 3.03 2.55 -14.78
C SER A 130 3.00 1.04 -14.53
N SER A 131 3.64 0.24 -15.39
CA SER A 131 3.69 -1.21 -15.29
C SER A 131 4.94 -1.77 -15.93
N ILE A 132 5.43 -2.89 -15.40
CA ILE A 132 6.50 -3.70 -15.98
C ILE A 132 6.18 -5.18 -15.79
N THR A 133 6.35 -5.98 -16.86
CA THR A 133 6.26 -7.44 -16.79
C THR A 133 7.58 -8.05 -17.27
N ALA A 134 8.16 -8.93 -16.47
CA ALA A 134 9.33 -9.72 -16.83
C ALA A 134 9.00 -11.20 -16.80
N ARG A 135 9.69 -11.98 -17.64
CA ARG A 135 9.66 -13.45 -17.57
C ARG A 135 10.28 -13.93 -16.25
N GLY A 136 9.80 -15.02 -15.72
CA GLY A 136 10.29 -15.60 -14.48
C GLY A 136 11.76 -16.04 -14.54
N ASP A 137 12.27 -16.33 -15.74
CA ASP A 137 13.68 -16.68 -15.99
C ASP A 137 14.58 -15.44 -16.27
N CYS A 138 14.07 -14.23 -16.06
CA CYS A 138 14.83 -13.00 -16.25
C CYS A 138 15.90 -12.86 -15.17
N ALA A 139 17.18 -13.06 -15.53
CA ALA A 139 18.29 -13.02 -14.58
C ALA A 139 18.55 -11.64 -13.95
N ASN A 140 18.04 -10.57 -14.56
CA ASN A 140 18.28 -9.19 -14.13
C ASN A 140 17.01 -8.41 -13.78
N SER A 141 15.91 -9.08 -13.42
CA SER A 141 14.64 -8.42 -13.08
C SER A 141 14.81 -7.33 -12.01
N TYR A 142 15.60 -7.58 -10.99
CA TYR A 142 15.97 -6.63 -9.94
C TYR A 142 16.63 -5.34 -10.47
N ASN A 143 17.39 -5.42 -11.54
CA ASN A 143 18.13 -4.29 -12.12
C ASN A 143 17.42 -3.61 -13.29
N LEU A 144 16.21 -4.03 -13.65
CA LEU A 144 15.43 -3.38 -14.71
C LEU A 144 14.90 -2.02 -14.25
N GLN A 145 14.59 -1.89 -12.97
CA GLN A 145 14.09 -0.66 -12.39
C GLN A 145 15.19 0.10 -11.65
N HIS A 146 15.04 1.41 -11.56
CA HIS A 146 16.05 2.31 -10.98
C HIS A 146 16.34 1.96 -9.52
N HIS A 147 15.34 1.95 -8.64
CA HIS A 147 15.51 1.57 -7.24
C HIS A 147 14.96 0.17 -6.94
N HIS A 148 15.06 -0.72 -7.95
CA HIS A 148 14.82 -2.16 -7.86
C HIS A 148 13.36 -2.59 -7.71
N GLY A 149 12.41 -1.69 -7.87
CA GLY A 149 10.99 -2.02 -7.79
C GLY A 149 10.09 -0.80 -7.73
N VAL A 150 8.79 -1.02 -7.53
CA VAL A 150 7.82 0.02 -7.27
C VAL A 150 8.05 0.63 -5.89
N SER A 151 7.91 1.96 -5.77
CA SER A 151 7.90 2.64 -4.47
C SER A 151 6.65 3.48 -4.30
N PHE A 152 6.21 3.63 -3.05
CA PHE A 152 5.05 4.41 -2.66
C PHE A 152 5.19 4.93 -1.24
N GLU A 153 4.49 6.02 -0.94
CA GLU A 153 4.58 6.71 0.35
C GLU A 153 3.28 7.38 0.77
N SER A 154 3.12 7.55 2.09
CA SER A 154 2.30 8.59 2.71
C SER A 154 3.21 9.72 3.22
N GLU A 155 2.63 10.73 3.86
CA GLU A 155 3.45 11.76 4.54
C GLU A 155 4.31 11.18 5.66
N LEU A 156 3.95 10.00 6.20
CA LEU A 156 4.58 9.40 7.39
C LEU A 156 5.71 8.44 7.06
N ASN A 157 5.63 7.70 5.96
CA ASN A 157 6.59 6.65 5.62
C ASN A 157 6.62 6.37 4.11
N GLY A 158 7.65 5.63 3.65
CA GLY A 158 7.77 5.20 2.26
C GLY A 158 8.30 3.76 2.17
N ILE A 159 7.79 3.02 1.20
CA ILE A 159 8.09 1.60 0.98
C ILE A 159 8.52 1.42 -0.47
N ARG A 160 9.46 0.50 -0.73
CA ARG A 160 9.67 -0.09 -2.06
C ARG A 160 9.53 -1.59 -1.99
N ILE A 161 9.10 -2.20 -3.09
CA ILE A 161 8.96 -3.65 -3.22
C ILE A 161 9.93 -4.12 -4.29
N TYR A 162 10.84 -5.03 -3.96
CA TYR A 162 11.82 -5.55 -4.90
C TYR A 162 11.18 -6.35 -6.04
N PHE A 163 11.57 -6.04 -7.26
CA PHE A 163 11.10 -6.70 -8.48
C PHE A 163 11.93 -7.95 -8.77
N ASP A 164 11.89 -8.90 -7.85
CA ASP A 164 12.50 -10.23 -8.00
C ASP A 164 11.76 -11.29 -7.18
N LYS A 165 12.31 -12.49 -7.09
CA LYS A 165 11.71 -13.62 -6.37
C LYS A 165 11.57 -13.39 -4.87
N ARG A 166 12.29 -12.44 -4.30
CA ARG A 166 12.21 -12.09 -2.87
C ARG A 166 10.95 -11.33 -2.54
N GLN A 167 10.56 -10.39 -3.41
CA GLN A 167 9.45 -9.44 -3.22
C GLN A 167 9.49 -8.77 -1.84
N THR A 168 10.70 -8.61 -1.32
CA THR A 168 10.91 -8.04 0.00
C THR A 168 10.52 -6.58 -0.01
N LEU A 169 9.82 -6.14 1.06
CA LEU A 169 9.51 -4.74 1.28
C LEU A 169 10.65 -4.09 2.05
N ASP A 170 11.12 -2.98 1.52
CA ASP A 170 12.21 -2.17 2.05
C ASP A 170 11.71 -0.78 2.43
N LEU A 171 12.38 -0.12 3.38
CA LEU A 171 11.84 1.01 4.13
C LEU A 171 12.61 2.30 3.89
N TYR A 172 11.89 3.38 3.61
CA TYR A 172 12.39 4.73 3.59
C TYR A 172 11.93 5.48 4.85
N GLY A 173 12.82 5.68 5.79
CA GLY A 173 12.53 6.38 7.05
C GLY A 173 12.55 7.88 6.88
N LYS A 174 11.47 8.55 7.26
CA LYS A 174 11.33 10.01 7.19
C LYS A 174 11.79 10.69 8.48
N ARG A 175 12.12 11.98 8.36
CA ARG A 175 12.40 12.85 9.53
C ARG A 175 11.24 13.80 9.81
N GLN A 176 10.51 14.19 8.78
CA GLN A 176 9.39 15.12 8.84
C GLN A 176 8.19 14.55 8.08
N LYS A 177 6.98 14.99 8.45
CA LYS A 177 5.75 14.63 7.72
C LYS A 177 5.69 15.37 6.39
N ARG A 178 6.05 14.69 5.31
CA ARG A 178 5.97 15.21 3.94
C ARG A 178 6.15 14.08 2.92
N LEU A 179 5.81 14.34 1.67
CA LEU A 179 6.17 13.45 0.55
C LEU A 179 7.62 13.73 0.14
N GLU A 180 8.39 12.69 -0.14
CA GLU A 180 9.84 12.79 -0.39
C GLU A 180 10.31 11.96 -1.59
N LEU A 181 9.63 10.85 -1.92
CA LEU A 181 10.14 9.88 -2.89
C LEU A 181 10.29 10.48 -4.30
N GLN A 182 9.42 11.40 -4.72
CA GLN A 182 9.56 12.06 -6.00
C GLN A 182 10.91 12.81 -6.14
N GLN A 183 11.43 13.37 -5.04
CA GLN A 183 12.70 14.10 -5.03
C GLN A 183 13.90 13.23 -4.75
N THR A 184 13.74 12.20 -3.92
CA THR A 184 14.85 11.35 -3.46
C THR A 184 15.00 10.09 -4.30
N GLN A 185 13.90 9.59 -4.89
CA GLN A 185 13.88 8.33 -5.62
C GLN A 185 14.55 7.20 -4.82
N PHE A 186 14.27 7.15 -3.51
CA PHE A 186 14.88 6.25 -2.54
C PHE A 186 16.40 6.43 -2.29
N TYR A 187 17.05 7.38 -2.97
CA TYR A 187 18.48 7.64 -2.86
C TYR A 187 18.74 9.12 -2.52
N THR A 188 18.68 9.42 -1.24
CA THR A 188 18.78 10.78 -0.71
C THR A 188 20.19 11.34 -0.90
N SER A 189 20.31 12.53 -1.51
CA SER A 189 21.60 13.23 -1.66
C SER A 189 22.07 13.83 -0.34
N ALA A 190 23.35 14.24 -0.29
CA ALA A 190 23.91 14.88 0.90
C ALA A 190 23.19 16.20 1.22
N GLU A 191 22.84 17.00 0.21
CA GLU A 191 22.11 18.26 0.34
C GLU A 191 20.69 18.02 0.87
N GLN A 192 20.01 16.97 0.37
CA GLN A 192 18.69 16.57 0.86
C GLN A 192 18.75 16.12 2.33
N LYS A 193 19.78 15.35 2.73
CA LYS A 193 19.98 14.97 4.15
C LYS A 193 20.14 16.18 5.06
N VAL A 194 20.92 17.18 4.64
CA VAL A 194 21.06 18.46 5.35
C VAL A 194 19.73 19.20 5.43
N ALA A 195 18.90 19.13 4.37
CA ALA A 195 17.57 19.73 4.33
C ALA A 195 16.51 18.90 5.11
N GLY A 196 16.93 17.86 5.86
CA GLY A 196 16.08 17.06 6.71
C GLY A 196 15.21 16.03 5.97
N TYR A 197 15.62 15.60 4.77
CA TYR A 197 15.02 14.45 4.10
C TYR A 197 15.42 13.16 4.82
N GLY A 198 14.55 12.16 4.72
CA GLY A 198 14.78 10.80 5.17
C GLY A 198 15.80 10.07 4.29
N ASP A 199 15.92 8.76 4.53
CA ASP A 199 16.81 7.89 3.75
C ASP A 199 16.35 6.42 3.85
N ASP A 200 17.04 5.53 3.14
CA ASP A 200 16.97 4.09 3.35
C ASP A 200 17.39 3.75 4.80
N VAL A 201 16.57 2.99 5.52
CA VAL A 201 16.76 2.73 6.96
C VAL A 201 16.86 1.24 7.31
N LEU A 202 16.83 0.35 6.30
CA LEU A 202 16.79 -1.08 6.56
C LEU A 202 17.51 -1.90 5.48
N TRP A 203 18.47 -2.73 5.88
CA TRP A 203 19.01 -3.78 5.01
C TRP A 203 18.18 -5.05 5.14
N VAL A 204 17.41 -5.39 4.09
CA VAL A 204 16.46 -6.49 4.12
C VAL A 204 17.01 -7.84 3.61
N GLY A 205 18.04 -7.86 2.77
CA GLY A 205 18.64 -9.09 2.25
C GLY A 205 17.64 -10.08 1.65
N ASN A 206 17.66 -11.32 2.14
CA ASN A 206 16.75 -12.40 1.76
C ASN A 206 15.60 -12.61 2.76
N THR A 207 15.46 -11.76 3.77
CA THR A 207 14.43 -11.84 4.79
C THR A 207 13.05 -11.43 4.25
N PHE A 208 12.02 -11.47 5.09
CA PHE A 208 10.72 -10.91 4.72
C PHE A 208 10.74 -9.37 4.58
N GLY A 209 11.76 -8.67 5.13
CA GLY A 209 11.70 -7.23 5.28
C GLY A 209 10.48 -6.84 6.10
N LEU A 210 9.61 -6.00 5.55
CA LEU A 210 8.32 -5.68 6.15
C LEU A 210 7.22 -6.51 5.47
N GLY A 211 7.02 -7.76 5.88
CA GLY A 211 5.81 -8.51 5.55
C GLY A 211 5.72 -9.12 4.16
N ALA A 212 6.82 -9.43 3.47
CA ALA A 212 6.76 -10.14 2.20
C ALA A 212 5.99 -11.47 2.34
N PHE A 213 5.11 -11.73 1.37
CA PHE A 213 4.35 -12.99 1.32
C PHE A 213 5.12 -14.03 0.50
N ARG A 214 5.26 -15.24 1.03
CA ARG A 214 6.09 -16.30 0.44
C ARG A 214 5.48 -17.68 0.60
N GLY A 215 6.07 -18.67 -0.07
CA GLY A 215 5.75 -20.09 0.13
C GLY A 215 6.29 -20.62 1.46
N TRP A 216 5.91 -21.88 1.75
CA TRP A 216 6.36 -22.63 2.91
C TRP A 216 6.60 -24.09 2.50
N ASP A 217 7.79 -24.61 2.71
CA ASP A 217 8.16 -25.99 2.33
C ASP A 217 7.94 -27.04 3.43
N GLY A 218 7.38 -26.61 4.56
CA GLY A 218 7.21 -27.42 5.76
C GLY A 218 8.24 -27.14 6.86
N HIS A 219 9.32 -26.41 6.54
CA HIS A 219 10.42 -26.11 7.45
C HIS A 219 10.82 -24.64 7.42
N GLU A 220 10.86 -24.02 6.22
CA GLU A 220 11.31 -22.64 6.05
C GLU A 220 10.55 -21.91 4.94
N PRO A 221 10.57 -20.58 4.96
CA PRO A 221 10.00 -19.75 3.89
C PRO A 221 10.71 -19.98 2.56
N THR A 222 9.95 -20.17 1.47
CA THR A 222 10.49 -20.29 0.12
C THR A 222 10.28 -19.01 -0.66
N MET A 223 11.15 -18.73 -1.63
CA MET A 223 11.01 -17.58 -2.51
C MET A 223 9.82 -17.74 -3.48
N VAL A 224 9.31 -16.64 -4.02
CA VAL A 224 8.27 -16.67 -5.04
C VAL A 224 8.92 -17.03 -6.39
N ASP A 225 9.25 -18.32 -6.53
CA ASP A 225 10.00 -18.89 -7.64
C ASP A 225 9.77 -20.43 -7.68
N PRO A 226 9.65 -21.08 -8.85
CA PRO A 226 9.59 -20.45 -10.17
C PRO A 226 8.21 -19.83 -10.50
N VAL A 227 8.24 -18.81 -11.34
CA VAL A 227 7.05 -18.20 -11.95
C VAL A 227 7.20 -18.14 -13.47
N LYS A 228 6.10 -18.04 -14.21
CA LYS A 228 6.15 -17.78 -15.67
C LYS A 228 6.46 -16.33 -15.95
N ASN A 229 5.71 -15.44 -15.31
CA ASN A 229 5.87 -13.98 -15.42
C ASN A 229 5.68 -13.35 -14.05
N ARG A 230 6.38 -12.23 -13.84
CA ARG A 230 6.18 -11.32 -12.71
C ARG A 230 5.87 -9.94 -13.23
N THR A 231 4.86 -9.30 -12.66
CA THR A 231 4.46 -7.93 -12.99
C THR A 231 4.48 -7.08 -11.74
N GLN A 232 4.93 -5.83 -11.85
CA GLN A 232 4.60 -4.76 -10.90
C GLN A 232 3.85 -3.67 -11.64
N ARG A 233 2.85 -3.07 -10.99
CA ARG A 233 2.11 -1.93 -11.54
C ARG A 233 1.64 -0.98 -10.46
N VAL A 234 1.50 0.28 -10.81
CA VAL A 234 0.78 1.27 -10.01
C VAL A 234 -0.64 1.34 -10.55
N VAL A 235 -1.60 1.03 -9.68
CA VAL A 235 -3.04 1.08 -9.99
C VAL A 235 -3.58 2.47 -9.69
N SER A 236 -3.18 3.06 -8.55
CA SER A 236 -3.60 4.39 -8.14
C SER A 236 -2.44 5.21 -7.58
N TYR A 237 -2.36 6.48 -8.00
CA TYR A 237 -1.28 7.41 -7.64
C TYR A 237 -1.66 8.40 -6.53
N GLY A 238 -2.89 8.43 -6.09
CA GLY A 238 -3.36 9.40 -5.10
C GLY A 238 -4.55 10.22 -5.61
N PRO A 239 -4.98 11.27 -4.89
CA PRO A 239 -4.23 12.02 -3.85
C PRO A 239 -4.33 11.50 -2.41
N LEU A 240 -5.26 10.59 -2.09
CA LEU A 240 -5.54 10.15 -0.71
C LEU A 240 -5.06 8.74 -0.40
N ARG A 241 -4.93 7.89 -1.41
CA ARG A 241 -4.31 6.58 -1.30
C ARG A 241 -3.54 6.22 -2.56
N THR A 242 -2.46 5.48 -2.40
CA THR A 242 -1.81 4.77 -3.50
C THR A 242 -2.19 3.30 -3.45
N ILE A 243 -2.30 2.70 -4.64
CA ILE A 243 -2.52 1.26 -4.80
C ILE A 243 -1.46 0.74 -5.76
N VAL A 244 -0.67 -0.23 -5.31
CA VAL A 244 0.34 -0.90 -6.13
C VAL A 244 0.12 -2.40 -6.10
N GLU A 245 0.48 -3.08 -7.19
CA GLU A 245 0.31 -4.53 -7.28
C GLU A 245 1.59 -5.23 -7.72
N VAL A 246 1.78 -6.43 -7.17
CA VAL A 246 2.72 -7.43 -7.65
C VAL A 246 1.93 -8.66 -8.07
N ILE A 247 2.11 -9.10 -9.32
CA ILE A 247 1.37 -10.21 -9.90
C ILE A 247 2.38 -11.28 -10.33
N ASP A 248 2.22 -12.49 -9.80
CA ASP A 248 3.02 -13.66 -10.14
C ASP A 248 2.16 -14.68 -10.85
N GLN A 249 2.45 -14.91 -12.11
CA GLN A 249 1.72 -15.88 -12.92
C GLN A 249 2.45 -17.23 -12.95
N GLY A 250 1.73 -18.30 -12.69
CA GLY A 250 2.25 -19.65 -12.74
C GLY A 250 3.28 -19.96 -11.67
N TRP A 251 3.10 -19.41 -10.46
CA TRP A 251 3.94 -19.68 -9.31
C TRP A 251 3.76 -21.13 -8.83
N GLN A 252 4.86 -21.88 -8.77
CA GLN A 252 4.91 -23.23 -8.21
C GLN A 252 5.19 -23.14 -6.70
N ALA A 253 4.19 -22.68 -5.94
CA ALA A 253 4.31 -22.47 -4.49
C ALA A 253 4.51 -23.79 -3.70
N ASP A 254 3.93 -24.87 -4.19
CA ASP A 254 4.06 -26.22 -3.67
C ASP A 254 4.33 -27.17 -4.84
N PRO A 255 5.45 -27.92 -4.87
CA PRO A 255 5.79 -28.85 -5.96
C PRO A 255 4.76 -29.97 -6.17
N GLN A 256 3.97 -30.30 -5.15
CA GLN A 256 2.98 -31.38 -5.18
C GLN A 256 1.59 -30.90 -5.62
N ARG A 257 1.42 -29.59 -5.84
CA ARG A 257 0.13 -28.97 -6.16
C ARG A 257 0.20 -28.19 -7.48
N PRO A 258 -0.94 -27.90 -8.11
CA PRO A 258 -0.95 -27.07 -9.32
C PRO A 258 -0.36 -25.68 -9.07
N ALA A 259 0.34 -25.14 -10.07
CA ALA A 259 0.80 -23.76 -10.04
C ALA A 259 -0.38 -22.77 -9.92
N VAL A 260 -0.14 -21.64 -9.25
CA VAL A 260 -1.14 -20.60 -8.99
C VAL A 260 -0.72 -19.27 -9.65
N ASN A 261 -1.72 -18.40 -9.90
CA ASN A 261 -1.46 -16.99 -10.11
C ASN A 261 -1.79 -16.28 -8.80
N MET A 262 -0.88 -15.46 -8.34
CA MET A 262 -1.03 -14.66 -7.12
C MET A 262 -0.99 -13.17 -7.47
N THR A 263 -1.86 -12.39 -6.85
CA THR A 263 -1.80 -10.93 -6.86
C THR A 263 -1.68 -10.44 -5.43
N LEU A 264 -0.65 -9.64 -5.17
CA LEU A 264 -0.47 -8.88 -3.95
C LEU A 264 -0.82 -7.43 -4.24
N ARG A 265 -1.82 -6.89 -3.57
CA ARG A 265 -2.21 -5.49 -3.65
C ARG A 265 -1.84 -4.79 -2.35
N TYR A 266 -1.11 -3.69 -2.46
CA TYR A 266 -0.69 -2.87 -1.34
C TYR A 266 -1.38 -1.51 -1.44
N THR A 267 -2.10 -1.13 -0.37
CA THR A 267 -2.79 0.16 -0.30
C THR A 267 -2.22 0.98 0.85
N GLN A 268 -1.70 2.17 0.52
CA GLN A 268 -1.19 3.14 1.50
C GLN A 268 -2.08 4.36 1.53
N TYR A 269 -2.65 4.69 2.69
CA TYR A 269 -3.51 5.85 2.86
C TYR A 269 -2.74 7.06 3.40
N ALA A 270 -3.21 8.25 3.03
CA ALA A 270 -2.75 9.52 3.57
C ALA A 270 -2.96 9.59 5.08
N GLY A 271 -2.00 10.14 5.81
CA GLY A 271 -2.03 10.22 7.27
C GLY A 271 -1.82 8.89 8.00
N HIS A 272 -1.66 7.78 7.27
CA HIS A 272 -1.47 6.44 7.82
C HIS A 272 -0.03 5.98 7.75
N ARG A 273 0.36 5.24 8.78
CA ARG A 273 1.64 4.55 8.92
C ARG A 273 1.53 3.08 8.49
N ASP A 274 0.33 2.55 8.50
CA ASP A 274 0.04 1.18 8.11
C ASP A 274 -0.27 1.07 6.61
N THR A 275 0.03 -0.10 6.05
CA THR A 275 -0.24 -0.49 4.68
C THR A 275 -1.13 -1.72 4.70
N ASP A 276 -2.22 -1.69 3.94
CA ASP A 276 -3.07 -2.84 3.73
C ASP A 276 -2.46 -3.74 2.67
N VAL A 277 -2.49 -5.04 2.91
CA VAL A 277 -2.04 -6.07 1.96
C VAL A 277 -3.17 -7.04 1.70
N ASP A 278 -3.62 -7.09 0.45
CA ASP A 278 -4.59 -8.06 -0.05
C ASP A 278 -3.88 -9.09 -0.92
N VAL A 279 -4.05 -10.36 -0.59
CA VAL A 279 -3.49 -11.50 -1.31
C VAL A 279 -4.62 -12.25 -1.98
N SER A 280 -4.60 -12.35 -3.30
CA SER A 280 -5.61 -13.08 -4.06
C SER A 280 -4.99 -14.09 -5.02
N PHE A 281 -5.72 -15.19 -5.22
CA PHE A 281 -5.30 -16.29 -6.08
C PHE A 281 -6.37 -16.61 -7.14
N ASN A 282 -5.94 -17.14 -8.28
CA ASN A 282 -6.83 -17.54 -9.36
C ASN A 282 -7.59 -18.84 -9.10
N ARG A 283 -7.36 -19.50 -7.97
CA ARG A 283 -8.01 -20.74 -7.54
C ARG A 283 -8.03 -20.88 -6.03
N ASP A 284 -8.82 -21.80 -5.51
CA ASP A 284 -8.80 -22.18 -4.10
C ASP A 284 -7.41 -22.73 -3.72
N VAL A 285 -6.85 -22.19 -2.64
CA VAL A 285 -5.53 -22.52 -2.09
C VAL A 285 -5.58 -22.92 -0.61
N THR A 286 -6.76 -23.32 -0.12
CA THR A 286 -6.98 -23.72 1.29
C THR A 286 -6.00 -24.80 1.75
N ASP A 287 -5.63 -25.70 0.84
CA ASP A 287 -4.70 -26.79 1.13
C ASP A 287 -3.21 -26.41 1.02
N TYR A 288 -2.88 -25.20 0.54
CA TYR A 288 -1.51 -24.73 0.47
C TYR A 288 -1.06 -24.18 1.83
N ARG A 289 0.26 -24.12 2.02
CA ARG A 289 0.86 -23.41 3.14
C ARG A 289 1.75 -22.32 2.59
N PHE A 290 1.61 -21.16 3.19
CA PHE A 290 2.40 -19.99 2.86
C PHE A 290 3.06 -19.44 4.11
N SER A 291 3.89 -18.44 3.95
CA SER A 291 4.55 -17.76 5.05
C SER A 291 4.60 -16.26 4.83
N THR A 292 4.61 -15.53 5.91
CA THR A 292 4.90 -14.09 5.96
C THR A 292 5.49 -13.76 7.33
N GLY A 293 5.92 -12.53 7.54
CA GLY A 293 6.51 -12.12 8.81
C GLY A 293 7.30 -10.82 8.64
N ILE A 294 8.15 -10.51 9.59
CA ILE A 294 9.05 -9.37 9.53
C ILE A 294 10.50 -9.82 9.74
N ILE A 295 11.43 -9.03 9.23
CA ILE A 295 12.86 -9.24 9.48
C ILE A 295 13.14 -9.21 10.98
N ASN A 296 14.02 -10.11 11.45
CA ASN A 296 14.63 -10.03 12.75
C ASN A 296 15.82 -9.05 12.69
N VAL A 297 15.56 -7.78 12.94
CA VAL A 297 16.62 -6.76 13.01
C VAL A 297 17.59 -7.16 14.12
N LYS A 298 18.88 -7.16 13.80
CA LYS A 298 19.91 -7.68 14.71
C LYS A 298 19.80 -7.08 16.11
N GLY A 299 19.65 -7.94 17.12
CA GLY A 299 19.52 -7.55 18.52
C GLY A 299 18.25 -6.78 18.84
N SER A 300 17.19 -6.96 18.03
CA SER A 300 15.91 -6.32 18.28
C SER A 300 15.18 -6.86 19.51
N GLU A 301 14.39 -6.00 20.15
CA GLU A 301 13.36 -6.40 21.08
C GLU A 301 12.14 -6.89 20.29
N GLU A 302 11.61 -8.05 20.66
CA GLU A 302 10.41 -8.64 20.06
C GLU A 302 9.19 -8.37 20.93
N TYR A 303 8.05 -8.14 20.27
CA TYR A 303 6.72 -8.18 20.88
C TYR A 303 5.81 -9.08 20.06
N SER A 304 5.15 -10.02 20.70
CA SER A 304 4.03 -10.79 20.13
C SER A 304 2.90 -10.89 21.13
N ASP A 305 1.66 -10.81 20.65
CA ASP A 305 0.47 -11.09 21.45
C ASP A 305 -0.04 -12.53 21.25
N HIS A 306 0.64 -13.31 20.42
CA HIS A 306 0.30 -14.68 20.00
C HIS A 306 -1.14 -14.80 19.43
N LYS A 307 -1.63 -13.70 18.85
CA LYS A 307 -2.96 -13.62 18.22
C LYS A 307 -2.91 -12.91 16.85
N GLY A 308 -1.72 -12.90 16.24
CA GLY A 308 -1.49 -12.36 14.90
C GLY A 308 -0.72 -11.05 14.86
N LEU A 309 -0.58 -10.31 15.96
CA LEU A 309 0.31 -9.15 16.03
C LEU A 309 1.71 -9.58 16.45
N ARG A 310 2.69 -9.33 15.58
CA ARG A 310 4.11 -9.55 15.87
C ARG A 310 4.91 -8.34 15.42
N ALA A 311 5.83 -7.91 16.27
CA ALA A 311 6.58 -6.67 16.05
C ALA A 311 8.01 -6.79 16.59
N CYS A 312 8.88 -5.91 16.10
CA CYS A 312 10.22 -5.73 16.66
C CYS A 312 10.61 -4.25 16.70
N TRP A 313 11.64 -3.97 17.50
CA TRP A 313 12.34 -2.69 17.58
C TRP A 313 13.84 -2.97 17.65
N GLY A 314 14.58 -2.54 16.64
CA GLY A 314 15.98 -2.92 16.52
C GLY A 314 16.82 -1.88 15.79
N THR A 315 18.15 -2.02 15.92
CA THR A 315 19.14 -1.08 15.39
C THR A 315 20.21 -1.82 14.60
N ASP A 316 20.26 -1.59 13.29
CA ASP A 316 21.28 -2.19 12.41
C ASP A 316 21.68 -1.23 11.28
N TYR A 317 22.61 -1.63 10.45
CA TYR A 317 23.02 -0.88 9.27
C TYR A 317 22.00 -1.05 8.13
N PRO A 318 21.62 0.02 7.43
CA PRO A 318 20.72 -0.07 6.26
C PRO A 318 21.46 -0.54 4.99
N SER A 319 22.73 -0.87 5.10
CA SER A 319 23.58 -1.26 3.97
C SER A 319 24.70 -2.21 4.44
N THR A 320 25.24 -2.97 3.51
CA THR A 320 26.49 -3.74 3.73
C THR A 320 27.72 -2.84 3.84
N ASP A 321 27.66 -1.59 3.39
CA ASP A 321 28.73 -0.59 3.53
C ASP A 321 28.65 0.10 4.91
N THR A 322 29.13 -0.58 5.94
CA THR A 322 29.12 -0.08 7.33
C THR A 322 30.07 1.08 7.58
N VAL A 323 30.89 1.45 6.60
CA VAL A 323 31.80 2.62 6.69
C VAL A 323 31.07 3.93 6.31
N LYS A 324 30.22 3.87 5.29
CA LYS A 324 29.48 5.03 4.79
C LYS A 324 28.16 5.27 5.51
N TRP A 325 27.57 4.21 6.09
CA TRP A 325 26.26 4.26 6.68
C TRP A 325 26.32 4.21 8.20
N ASN A 326 25.50 5.01 8.84
CA ASN A 326 25.25 4.90 10.27
C ASN A 326 24.21 3.80 10.52
N ARG A 327 24.18 3.31 11.74
CA ARG A 327 23.12 2.41 12.18
C ARG A 327 21.82 3.18 12.32
N GLU A 328 20.75 2.54 11.89
CA GLU A 328 19.38 3.07 11.92
C GLU A 328 18.53 2.22 12.87
N THR A 329 17.63 2.87 13.61
CA THR A 329 16.70 2.18 14.50
C THR A 329 15.31 2.21 13.91
N VAL A 330 14.70 1.04 13.77
CA VAL A 330 13.35 0.88 13.19
C VAL A 330 12.47 0.02 14.07
N GLY A 331 11.19 0.34 14.08
CA GLY A 331 10.13 -0.52 14.59
C GLY A 331 9.33 -1.09 13.43
N LEU A 332 9.18 -2.41 13.35
CA LEU A 332 8.37 -3.10 12.34
C LEU A 332 7.24 -3.87 13.02
N ALA A 333 6.11 -3.99 12.33
CA ALA A 333 5.02 -4.84 12.80
C ALA A 333 4.19 -5.41 11.63
N ILE A 334 3.67 -6.61 11.86
CA ILE A 334 2.67 -7.29 11.04
C ILE A 334 1.47 -7.67 11.90
N LEU A 335 0.27 -7.48 11.37
CA LEU A 335 -0.98 -7.91 12.00
C LEU A 335 -1.75 -8.81 11.04
N LEU A 336 -1.81 -10.08 11.36
CA LEU A 336 -2.57 -11.11 10.66
C LEU A 336 -3.89 -11.37 11.38
N PRO A 337 -5.03 -11.44 10.69
CA PRO A 337 -6.24 -12.04 11.24
C PRO A 337 -5.95 -13.48 11.70
N GLN A 338 -6.30 -13.79 12.95
CA GLN A 338 -5.94 -15.06 13.59
C GLN A 338 -6.44 -16.29 12.81
N GLN A 339 -7.52 -16.16 12.06
CA GLN A 339 -8.09 -17.24 11.23
C GLN A 339 -7.14 -17.75 10.14
N TYR A 340 -6.16 -16.95 9.73
CA TYR A 340 -5.17 -17.34 8.73
C TYR A 340 -3.88 -17.91 9.34
N VAL A 341 -3.66 -17.73 10.64
CA VAL A 341 -2.44 -18.15 11.32
C VAL A 341 -2.50 -19.64 11.60
N VAL A 342 -1.59 -20.42 11.02
CA VAL A 342 -1.37 -21.84 11.32
C VAL A 342 -0.42 -21.99 12.49
N SER A 343 0.71 -21.27 12.43
CA SER A 343 1.68 -21.21 13.54
C SER A 343 2.44 -19.88 13.52
N GLU A 344 2.86 -19.47 14.70
CA GLU A 344 3.86 -18.44 14.91
C GLU A 344 5.20 -19.14 15.17
N GLU A 345 6.13 -18.99 14.22
CA GLU A 345 7.40 -19.70 14.27
C GLU A 345 8.35 -19.07 15.30
N ARG A 346 9.19 -19.89 15.90
CA ARG A 346 10.27 -19.37 16.74
C ARG A 346 11.16 -18.43 15.94
N ALA A 347 11.50 -17.27 16.52
CA ALA A 347 12.44 -16.33 15.92
C ALA A 347 13.74 -17.04 15.52
N ASN A 348 14.21 -16.81 14.30
CA ASN A 348 15.53 -17.22 13.85
C ASN A 348 16.40 -15.98 13.57
N SER A 349 17.62 -16.18 13.06
CA SER A 349 18.54 -15.08 12.75
C SER A 349 18.01 -14.07 11.75
N ASP A 350 17.06 -14.48 10.91
CA ASP A 350 16.60 -13.73 9.75
C ASP A 350 15.20 -13.15 9.94
N ASN A 351 14.30 -13.90 10.60
CA ASN A 351 12.89 -13.57 10.57
C ASN A 351 12.14 -13.86 11.88
N TYR A 352 11.10 -13.08 12.08
CA TYR A 352 9.94 -13.36 12.91
C TYR A 352 8.81 -13.82 11.99
N ALA A 353 8.66 -15.12 11.78
CA ALA A 353 7.81 -15.71 10.77
C ALA A 353 6.46 -16.22 11.31
N PHE A 354 5.46 -16.20 10.45
CA PHE A 354 4.21 -16.94 10.57
C PHE A 354 4.07 -17.94 9.41
N VAL A 355 3.56 -19.11 9.69
CA VAL A 355 2.97 -19.99 8.68
C VAL A 355 1.50 -19.67 8.57
N VAL A 356 1.01 -19.48 7.35
CA VAL A 356 -0.37 -19.07 7.09
C VAL A 356 -1.08 -20.01 6.12
N SER A 357 -2.39 -20.10 6.28
CA SER A 357 -3.30 -20.80 5.37
C SER A 357 -4.37 -19.82 4.89
N VAL A 358 -4.51 -19.71 3.58
CA VAL A 358 -5.55 -18.89 2.94
C VAL A 358 -6.82 -19.72 2.85
N GLN A 359 -7.95 -19.17 3.25
CA GLN A 359 -9.25 -19.79 3.12
C GLN A 359 -9.87 -19.41 1.77
N GLY A 360 -10.00 -20.39 0.86
CA GLY A 360 -10.46 -20.15 -0.51
C GLY A 360 -9.38 -19.46 -1.37
N GLN A 361 -9.64 -18.25 -1.82
CA GLN A 361 -8.80 -17.53 -2.79
C GLN A 361 -8.23 -16.22 -2.26
N HIS A 362 -8.56 -15.82 -1.04
CA HIS A 362 -8.23 -14.48 -0.56
C HIS A 362 -7.87 -14.46 0.91
N MET A 363 -6.87 -13.64 1.26
CA MET A 363 -6.59 -13.20 2.62
C MET A 363 -6.12 -11.75 2.61
N ALA A 364 -6.26 -11.08 3.75
CA ALA A 364 -5.73 -9.73 3.94
C ALA A 364 -5.01 -9.62 5.28
N TYR A 365 -4.00 -8.75 5.33
CA TYR A 365 -3.27 -8.43 6.54
C TYR A 365 -2.75 -6.98 6.49
N LYS A 366 -2.19 -6.53 7.60
CA LYS A 366 -1.66 -5.16 7.69
C LYS A 366 -0.21 -5.16 8.12
N LEU A 367 0.51 -4.18 7.58
CA LEU A 367 1.91 -3.91 7.90
C LEU A 367 2.02 -2.50 8.44
N CYS A 368 2.95 -2.25 9.36
CA CYS A 368 3.32 -0.89 9.72
C CYS A 368 4.75 -0.82 10.21
N TYR A 369 5.35 0.36 10.12
CA TYR A 369 6.69 0.60 10.63
C TYR A 369 6.89 2.06 11.05
N CYS A 370 7.98 2.30 11.75
CA CYS A 370 8.50 3.62 12.08
C CYS A 370 10.02 3.63 12.06
N SER A 371 10.61 4.80 11.93
CA SER A 371 12.03 5.06 12.14
C SER A 371 12.20 5.93 13.38
N ALA A 372 13.19 5.65 14.22
CA ALA A 372 13.50 6.49 15.38
C ALA A 372 13.98 7.90 15.00
N ASN A 373 14.29 8.14 13.71
CA ASN A 373 14.66 9.47 13.19
C ASN A 373 13.46 10.40 13.01
N GLU A 374 12.23 9.89 13.08
CA GLU A 374 11.02 10.67 12.90
C GLU A 374 10.84 11.67 14.04
N SER A 375 10.74 12.97 13.74
CA SER A 375 10.43 14.01 14.75
C SER A 375 9.01 13.88 15.31
N PHE A 376 8.16 13.07 14.69
CA PHE A 376 6.75 12.85 14.99
C PHE A 376 6.42 11.40 15.38
N GLY A 377 7.43 10.54 15.43
CA GLY A 377 7.30 9.10 15.63
C GLY A 377 7.65 8.63 17.04
N PHE A 378 8.19 7.43 17.13
CA PHE A 378 8.53 6.76 18.37
C PHE A 378 10.05 6.69 18.54
N HIS A 379 10.52 6.77 19.78
CA HIS A 379 11.95 6.79 20.10
C HIS A 379 12.37 5.65 21.03
N SER A 380 11.44 4.75 21.35
CA SER A 380 11.69 3.56 22.17
C SER A 380 10.81 2.39 21.78
N ALA A 381 11.29 1.16 22.04
CA ALA A 381 10.50 -0.06 21.89
C ALA A 381 9.19 0.00 22.68
N LYS A 382 9.24 0.55 23.90
CA LYS A 382 8.05 0.69 24.75
C LYS A 382 6.97 1.55 24.09
N GLU A 383 7.32 2.73 23.58
CA GLU A 383 6.36 3.62 22.91
C GLU A 383 5.78 2.96 21.65
N TRP A 384 6.63 2.30 20.86
CA TRP A 384 6.21 1.57 19.67
C TRP A 384 5.22 0.45 19.99
N PHE A 385 5.54 -0.43 20.95
CA PHE A 385 4.68 -1.56 21.30
C PHE A 385 3.36 -1.11 21.97
N GLU A 386 3.37 -0.04 22.77
CA GLU A 386 2.12 0.51 23.31
C GLU A 386 1.21 1.10 22.22
N TRP A 387 1.79 1.80 21.24
CA TRP A 387 1.03 2.31 20.11
C TRP A 387 0.43 1.15 19.27
N LEU A 388 1.17 0.08 19.04
CA LEU A 388 0.69 -1.09 18.30
C LEU A 388 -0.52 -1.75 18.97
N LYS A 389 -0.60 -1.76 20.28
CA LYS A 389 -1.78 -2.27 21.01
C LYS A 389 -3.02 -1.43 20.74
N GLN A 390 -2.87 -0.11 20.60
CA GLN A 390 -3.96 0.78 20.22
C GLN A 390 -4.33 0.59 18.74
N TRP A 391 -3.33 0.57 17.85
CA TRP A 391 -3.51 0.32 16.42
C TRP A 391 -4.25 -1.00 16.15
N ARG A 392 -3.88 -2.08 16.85
CA ARG A 392 -4.59 -3.36 16.76
C ARG A 392 -6.09 -3.20 17.10
N ARG A 393 -6.41 -2.51 18.18
CA ARG A 393 -7.82 -2.26 18.55
C ARG A 393 -8.57 -1.49 17.47
N GLU A 394 -7.90 -0.57 16.81
CA GLU A 394 -8.49 0.19 15.70
C GLU A 394 -8.76 -0.68 14.47
N VAL A 395 -7.87 -1.60 14.16
CA VAL A 395 -8.05 -2.56 13.06
C VAL A 395 -9.16 -3.57 13.38
N GLU A 396 -9.22 -4.09 14.60
CA GLU A 396 -10.24 -5.04 15.03
C GLU A 396 -11.65 -4.43 15.17
N GLN A 397 -11.73 -3.11 15.29
CA GLN A 397 -12.99 -2.37 15.39
C GLN A 397 -13.05 -1.29 14.29
N PRO A 398 -13.20 -1.69 13.01
CA PRO A 398 -13.25 -0.75 11.91
C PRO A 398 -14.42 0.23 12.03
N LEU A 399 -14.34 1.32 11.26
CA LEU A 399 -15.48 2.23 11.11
C LEU A 399 -16.70 1.46 10.57
N ARG A 400 -17.88 1.86 11.05
CA ARG A 400 -19.14 1.37 10.47
C ARG A 400 -19.60 2.37 9.43
N VAL A 401 -19.76 1.90 8.20
CA VAL A 401 -20.20 2.71 7.06
C VAL A 401 -21.56 2.21 6.61
N THR A 402 -22.55 3.12 6.53
CA THR A 402 -23.88 2.82 5.99
C THR A 402 -24.23 3.80 4.89
N LEU A 403 -24.88 3.31 3.83
CA LEU A 403 -25.34 4.09 2.69
C LEU A 403 -26.86 4.23 2.77
N GLU A 404 -27.39 5.46 2.59
CA GLU A 404 -28.83 5.80 2.64
C GLU A 404 -29.25 6.56 1.37
#